data_321efa89780f7e7c4acf42bc15a86276
#
_entry.id   321efa89780f7e7c4acf42bc15a86276
#
_cell.length_a   1.000
_cell.length_b   1.000
_cell.length_c   1.000
_cell.angle_alpha   90.00
_cell.angle_beta   90.00
_cell.angle_gamma   90.00
#
_symmetry.space_group_name_H-M   'P 1'
#
loop_
_entity.id
_entity.type
_entity.pdbx_description
1 polymer ?
#
loop_
_entity_poly.entity_id
_entity_poly.type
_entity_poly.pdbx_seq_one_letter_code
_entity_poly.pdbx_strand_id
1 'polypeptide(L)'
;MVRSANSEALNALLQQALPAVATAGFYLQPVSGLSHQSWRIHSPAGLWLARGETPQGRQLGTSRQREFHVLRQLAGQSLAPHPVCWHDGWLLVEWLAGEPADARQFAQSLAEGQLAAMLARLHHQPRYGYPLPLKRLMTQHWRHMDPARRSPRLRRAYQQVVDKPLPTPLLIVPLHLDVHPGNLLCTEAGWRLIDWEYAADGDIGLELALLFRACELDDARQQDFLQAYCRHWRHLRPASLRRQAARWQYWVDYLVLMWFEVRWRQSGETYYRQTADALRRVAGWRG
;
A
#
# COMPACT_ATOMS: atom_id res chain seq x y z
N MET A 1 6.39 -25.01 -16.15
CA MET A 1 6.25 -25.66 -14.84
C MET A 1 5.63 -24.75 -13.76
N VAL A 2 6.04 -23.47 -13.57
CA VAL A 2 5.47 -22.59 -12.53
C VAL A 2 3.97 -22.31 -12.71
N ARG A 3 3.46 -22.21 -13.94
CA ARG A 3 2.01 -21.97 -14.20
C ARG A 3 1.12 -23.15 -13.79
N SER A 4 1.61 -24.40 -13.91
CA SER A 4 0.83 -25.59 -13.51
C SER A 4 0.70 -25.70 -11.98
N ALA A 5 1.79 -25.47 -11.24
CA ALA A 5 1.78 -25.54 -9.78
C ALA A 5 0.87 -24.47 -9.14
N ASN A 6 0.88 -23.24 -9.67
CA ASN A 6 -0.04 -22.18 -9.21
C ASN A 6 -1.51 -22.52 -9.52
N SER A 7 -1.78 -23.15 -10.65
CA SER A 7 -3.14 -23.57 -11.00
C SER A 7 -3.65 -24.68 -10.08
N GLU A 8 -2.81 -25.64 -9.73
CA GLU A 8 -3.17 -26.73 -8.80
C GLU A 8 -3.43 -26.19 -7.38
N ALA A 9 -2.56 -25.29 -6.87
CA ALA A 9 -2.75 -24.66 -5.58
C ALA A 9 -4.03 -23.81 -5.53
N LEU A 10 -4.34 -23.05 -6.59
CA LEU A 10 -5.59 -22.28 -6.71
C LEU A 10 -6.81 -23.19 -6.82
N ASN A 11 -6.74 -24.30 -7.54
CA ASN A 11 -7.82 -25.28 -7.60
C ASN A 11 -8.13 -25.85 -6.20
N ALA A 12 -7.10 -26.26 -5.47
CA ALA A 12 -7.26 -26.76 -4.10
C ALA A 12 -7.86 -25.71 -3.17
N LEU A 13 -7.39 -24.45 -3.24
CA LEU A 13 -7.93 -23.34 -2.51
C LEU A 13 -9.42 -23.13 -2.76
N LEU A 14 -9.83 -23.13 -4.05
CA LEU A 14 -11.22 -22.90 -4.45
C LEU A 14 -12.13 -24.05 -4.02
N GLN A 15 -11.66 -25.30 -4.14
CA GLN A 15 -12.41 -26.46 -3.63
C GLN A 15 -12.70 -26.36 -2.14
N GLN A 16 -11.76 -25.85 -1.36
CA GLN A 16 -11.90 -25.70 0.09
C GLN A 16 -12.72 -24.46 0.46
N ALA A 17 -12.43 -23.30 -0.13
CA ALA A 17 -12.98 -22.01 0.30
C ALA A 17 -14.32 -21.67 -0.39
N LEU A 18 -14.48 -22.08 -1.64
CA LEU A 18 -15.64 -21.80 -2.49
C LEU A 18 -16.07 -23.03 -3.30
N PRO A 19 -16.57 -24.10 -2.64
CA PRO A 19 -16.92 -25.35 -3.32
C PRO A 19 -17.97 -25.15 -4.42
N ALA A 20 -18.89 -24.21 -4.28
CA ALA A 20 -19.86 -23.86 -5.31
C ALA A 20 -19.20 -23.34 -6.60
N VAL A 21 -18.13 -22.51 -6.45
CA VAL A 21 -17.34 -22.01 -7.60
C VAL A 21 -16.59 -23.15 -8.28
N ALA A 22 -15.97 -24.02 -7.49
CA ALA A 22 -15.25 -25.19 -8.01
C ALA A 22 -16.18 -26.13 -8.78
N THR A 23 -17.41 -26.33 -8.30
CA THR A 23 -18.44 -27.18 -8.94
C THR A 23 -19.04 -26.53 -10.20
N ALA A 24 -19.31 -25.22 -10.16
CA ALA A 24 -19.89 -24.48 -11.30
C ALA A 24 -18.91 -24.29 -12.45
N GLY A 25 -17.64 -24.54 -12.21
CA GLY A 25 -16.55 -24.27 -13.14
C GLY A 25 -16.07 -22.81 -13.07
N PHE A 26 -14.80 -22.62 -13.39
CA PHE A 26 -14.16 -21.29 -13.39
C PHE A 26 -13.00 -21.27 -14.40
N TYR A 27 -12.58 -20.05 -14.75
CA TYR A 27 -11.32 -19.84 -15.46
C TYR A 27 -10.50 -18.75 -14.78
N LEU A 28 -9.18 -18.85 -14.96
CA LEU A 28 -8.20 -17.95 -14.35
C LEU A 28 -7.67 -16.96 -15.39
N GLN A 29 -7.77 -15.68 -15.10
CA GLN A 29 -7.18 -14.60 -15.88
C GLN A 29 -6.06 -13.94 -15.08
N PRO A 30 -4.81 -13.88 -15.58
CA PRO A 30 -3.74 -13.18 -14.89
C PRO A 30 -4.08 -11.69 -14.82
N VAL A 31 -3.87 -11.09 -13.65
CA VAL A 31 -3.99 -9.65 -13.46
C VAL A 31 -2.59 -9.05 -13.57
N SER A 32 -2.43 -8.05 -14.45
CA SER A 32 -1.20 -7.27 -14.56
C SER A 32 -0.98 -6.47 -13.27
N GLY A 33 0.20 -6.59 -12.69
CA GLY A 33 0.56 -5.92 -11.44
C GLY A 33 1.97 -6.29 -11.00
N LEU A 34 2.44 -5.65 -9.94
CA LEU A 34 3.82 -5.78 -9.47
C LEU A 34 4.21 -7.16 -8.94
N SER A 35 3.24 -8.00 -8.55
CA SER A 35 3.49 -9.29 -7.89
C SER A 35 3.54 -10.50 -8.81
N HIS A 36 3.11 -10.40 -10.07
CA HIS A 36 3.02 -11.51 -11.04
C HIS A 36 2.30 -12.79 -10.54
N GLN A 37 1.70 -12.77 -9.35
CA GLN A 37 0.95 -13.87 -8.76
C GLN A 37 -0.45 -13.40 -8.33
N SER A 38 -1.10 -12.60 -9.19
CA SER A 38 -2.48 -12.19 -9.01
C SER A 38 -3.34 -12.76 -10.14
N TRP A 39 -4.46 -13.38 -9.78
CA TRP A 39 -5.35 -14.04 -10.71
C TRP A 39 -6.79 -13.62 -10.45
N ARG A 40 -7.45 -13.11 -11.47
CA ARG A 40 -8.90 -12.93 -11.46
C ARG A 40 -9.56 -14.28 -11.76
N ILE A 41 -10.49 -14.65 -10.91
CA ILE A 41 -11.26 -15.89 -11.00
C ILE A 41 -12.63 -15.53 -11.51
N HIS A 42 -12.99 -16.08 -12.66
CA HIS A 42 -14.30 -15.92 -13.28
C HIS A 42 -15.09 -17.19 -13.11
N SER A 43 -16.30 -17.10 -12.55
CA SER A 43 -17.26 -18.20 -12.41
C SER A 43 -18.69 -17.69 -12.60
N PRO A 44 -19.64 -18.53 -12.97
CA PRO A 44 -21.05 -18.17 -12.95
C PRO A 44 -21.55 -17.70 -11.57
N ALA A 45 -20.87 -18.13 -10.49
CA ALA A 45 -21.21 -17.75 -9.12
C ALA A 45 -20.65 -16.39 -8.68
N GLY A 46 -19.78 -15.75 -9.49
CA GLY A 46 -19.19 -14.44 -9.16
C GLY A 46 -17.75 -14.26 -9.65
N LEU A 47 -17.13 -13.20 -9.15
CA LEU A 47 -15.78 -12.80 -9.50
C LEU A 47 -14.93 -12.65 -8.23
N TRP A 48 -13.70 -13.14 -8.27
CA TRP A 48 -12.75 -13.03 -7.15
C TRP A 48 -11.36 -12.66 -7.64
N LEU A 49 -10.52 -12.21 -6.71
CA LEU A 49 -9.10 -12.00 -6.91
C LEU A 49 -8.32 -12.91 -5.96
N ALA A 50 -7.48 -13.77 -6.52
CA ALA A 50 -6.50 -14.54 -5.76
C ALA A 50 -5.12 -13.89 -5.86
N ARG A 51 -4.46 -13.69 -4.71
CA ARG A 51 -3.13 -13.06 -4.60
C ARG A 51 -2.19 -13.99 -3.86
N GLY A 52 -1.15 -14.46 -4.53
CA GLY A 52 -0.13 -15.32 -3.95
C GLY A 52 0.90 -14.52 -3.17
N GLU A 53 1.44 -15.12 -2.10
CA GLU A 53 2.60 -14.58 -1.40
C GLU A 53 3.87 -14.87 -2.18
N THR A 54 4.77 -13.89 -2.30
CA THR A 54 6.02 -14.02 -3.05
C THR A 54 7.24 -13.73 -2.18
N PRO A 55 8.39 -14.36 -2.44
CA PRO A 55 9.64 -13.99 -1.78
C PRO A 55 9.99 -12.51 -2.00
N GLN A 56 9.70 -11.98 -3.20
CA GLN A 56 9.92 -10.57 -3.56
C GLN A 56 9.03 -9.65 -2.72
N GLY A 57 7.75 -9.96 -2.56
CA GLY A 57 6.84 -9.21 -1.69
C GLY A 57 7.31 -9.21 -0.24
N ARG A 58 7.71 -10.37 0.29
CA ARG A 58 8.28 -10.46 1.65
C ARG A 58 9.50 -9.58 1.85
N GLN A 59 10.36 -9.42 0.82
CA GLN A 59 11.50 -8.50 0.87
C GLN A 59 11.08 -7.03 0.95
N LEU A 60 9.90 -6.70 0.45
CA LEU A 60 9.28 -5.37 0.55
C LEU A 60 8.43 -5.20 1.82
N GLY A 61 8.30 -6.24 2.64
CA GLY A 61 7.57 -6.20 3.91
C GLY A 61 6.09 -6.55 3.80
N THR A 62 5.63 -7.08 2.65
CA THR A 62 4.24 -7.52 2.48
C THR A 62 3.98 -8.89 3.11
N SER A 63 2.72 -9.16 3.48
CA SER A 63 2.25 -10.46 3.98
C SER A 63 0.77 -10.63 3.68
N ARG A 64 0.42 -11.68 2.93
CA ARG A 64 -0.98 -11.98 2.58
C ARG A 64 -1.81 -12.38 3.79
N GLN A 65 -1.18 -13.00 4.79
CA GLN A 65 -1.85 -13.30 6.05
C GLN A 65 -2.23 -12.02 6.81
N ARG A 66 -1.30 -11.07 6.93
CA ARG A 66 -1.59 -9.78 7.57
C ARG A 66 -2.66 -9.02 6.79
N GLU A 67 -2.55 -8.95 5.47
CA GLU A 67 -3.54 -8.32 4.59
C GLU A 67 -4.93 -8.91 4.81
N PHE A 68 -5.06 -10.23 4.88
CA PHE A 68 -6.33 -10.90 5.18
C PHE A 68 -6.92 -10.46 6.52
N HIS A 69 -6.12 -10.41 7.59
CA HIS A 69 -6.60 -9.99 8.90
C HIS A 69 -7.04 -8.51 8.92
N VAL A 70 -6.30 -7.63 8.23
CA VAL A 70 -6.67 -6.23 8.05
C VAL A 70 -8.00 -6.11 7.33
N LEU A 71 -8.16 -6.79 6.20
CA LEU A 71 -9.39 -6.78 5.42
C LEU A 71 -10.59 -7.33 6.20
N ARG A 72 -10.39 -8.36 7.03
CA ARG A 72 -11.45 -8.87 7.92
C ARG A 72 -11.92 -7.84 8.93
N GLN A 73 -11.03 -7.03 9.49
CA GLN A 73 -11.41 -5.97 10.43
C GLN A 73 -12.14 -4.82 9.72
N LEU A 74 -11.86 -4.59 8.44
CA LEU A 74 -12.53 -3.59 7.61
C LEU A 74 -13.83 -4.10 6.97
N ALA A 75 -14.16 -5.37 7.14
CA ALA A 75 -15.39 -5.94 6.57
C ALA A 75 -16.62 -5.15 7.02
N GLY A 76 -17.50 -4.84 6.08
CA GLY A 76 -18.71 -4.03 6.34
C GLY A 76 -18.49 -2.51 6.36
N GLN A 77 -17.25 -2.02 6.34
CA GLN A 77 -16.95 -0.57 6.35
C GLN A 77 -17.04 0.09 4.96
N SER A 78 -17.22 -0.67 3.92
CA SER A 78 -17.22 -0.16 2.54
C SER A 78 -15.96 0.66 2.19
N LEU A 79 -14.80 0.25 2.71
CA LEU A 79 -13.50 0.87 2.44
C LEU A 79 -12.62 0.01 1.55
N ALA A 80 -12.76 -1.31 1.65
CA ALA A 80 -11.85 -2.31 1.11
C ALA A 80 -12.63 -3.46 0.45
N PRO A 81 -11.96 -4.34 -0.35
CA PRO A 81 -12.55 -5.57 -0.82
C PRO A 81 -12.89 -6.51 0.35
N HIS A 82 -13.94 -7.30 0.20
CA HIS A 82 -14.31 -8.30 1.19
C HIS A 82 -13.36 -9.52 1.11
N PRO A 83 -12.70 -9.91 2.21
CA PRO A 83 -11.83 -11.08 2.23
C PRO A 83 -12.66 -12.37 2.34
N VAL A 84 -12.32 -13.35 1.52
CA VAL A 84 -12.94 -14.68 1.54
C VAL A 84 -12.15 -15.61 2.45
N CYS A 85 -10.88 -15.83 2.13
CA CYS A 85 -9.99 -16.66 2.93
C CYS A 85 -8.51 -16.31 2.72
N TRP A 86 -7.67 -16.79 3.63
CA TRP A 86 -6.25 -16.94 3.46
C TRP A 86 -5.87 -18.38 3.77
N HIS A 87 -5.21 -19.04 2.85
CA HIS A 87 -4.75 -20.41 3.00
C HIS A 87 -3.51 -20.66 2.14
N ASP A 88 -2.53 -21.32 2.71
CA ASP A 88 -1.29 -21.76 2.06
C ASP A 88 -0.60 -20.67 1.21
N GLY A 89 -0.49 -19.46 1.80
CA GLY A 89 0.15 -18.31 1.16
C GLY A 89 -0.72 -17.60 0.10
N TRP A 90 -1.97 -18.01 -0.10
CA TRP A 90 -2.91 -17.36 -1.00
C TRP A 90 -3.96 -16.58 -0.21
N LEU A 91 -4.17 -15.33 -0.61
CA LEU A 91 -5.28 -14.48 -0.20
C LEU A 91 -6.33 -14.48 -1.30
N LEU A 92 -7.57 -14.82 -0.95
CA LEU A 92 -8.74 -14.73 -1.82
C LEU A 92 -9.65 -13.61 -1.31
N VAL A 93 -10.00 -12.68 -2.20
CA VAL A 93 -10.92 -11.57 -1.94
C VAL A 93 -11.98 -11.48 -3.03
N GLU A 94 -13.12 -10.86 -2.73
CA GLU A 94 -14.08 -10.46 -3.75
C GLU A 94 -13.43 -9.52 -4.78
N TRP A 95 -13.80 -9.69 -6.05
CA TRP A 95 -13.44 -8.72 -7.08
C TRP A 95 -14.33 -7.50 -6.97
N LEU A 96 -13.75 -6.34 -6.73
CA LEU A 96 -14.46 -5.07 -6.81
C LEU A 96 -14.60 -4.65 -8.28
N ALA A 97 -15.84 -4.57 -8.76
CA ALA A 97 -16.12 -3.99 -10.07
C ALA A 97 -15.91 -2.48 -10.01
N GLY A 98 -15.03 -1.96 -10.84
CA GLY A 98 -14.69 -0.53 -10.90
C GLY A 98 -13.35 -0.34 -11.58
N GLU A 99 -13.02 0.92 -11.87
CA GLU A 99 -11.77 1.30 -12.50
C GLU A 99 -10.92 2.13 -11.54
N PRO A 100 -9.58 2.00 -11.58
CA PRO A 100 -8.69 2.90 -10.86
C PRO A 100 -8.98 4.35 -11.25
N ALA A 101 -8.90 5.25 -10.27
CA ALA A 101 -9.14 6.67 -10.51
C ALA A 101 -8.17 7.22 -11.56
N ASP A 102 -8.71 7.84 -12.59
CA ASP A 102 -7.90 8.65 -13.49
C ASP A 102 -7.46 9.97 -12.79
N ALA A 103 -6.56 10.72 -13.45
CA ALA A 103 -6.01 11.96 -12.88
C ALA A 103 -7.10 12.99 -12.56
N ARG A 104 -8.16 13.08 -13.38
CA ARG A 104 -9.27 14.00 -13.20
C ARG A 104 -10.14 13.59 -12.01
N GLN A 105 -10.54 12.33 -11.97
CA GLN A 105 -11.34 11.77 -10.87
C GLN A 105 -10.61 11.88 -9.53
N PHE A 106 -9.29 11.61 -9.52
CA PHE A 106 -8.49 11.79 -8.32
C PHE A 106 -8.41 13.25 -7.87
N ALA A 107 -8.14 14.18 -8.79
CA ALA A 107 -8.14 15.62 -8.49
C ALA A 107 -9.51 16.11 -7.98
N GLN A 108 -10.61 15.61 -8.54
CA GLN A 108 -11.95 15.90 -8.07
C GLN A 108 -12.18 15.35 -6.66
N SER A 109 -11.80 14.10 -6.38
CA SER A 109 -11.94 13.50 -5.04
C SER A 109 -11.19 14.26 -3.95
N LEU A 110 -10.03 14.85 -4.30
CA LEU A 110 -9.29 15.77 -3.44
C LEU A 110 -10.05 17.08 -3.21
N ALA A 111 -10.48 17.76 -4.28
CA ALA A 111 -11.14 19.05 -4.22
C ALA A 111 -12.48 19.00 -3.47
N GLU A 112 -13.25 17.93 -3.66
CA GLU A 112 -14.53 17.70 -2.98
C GLU A 112 -14.36 17.13 -1.55
N GLY A 113 -13.13 16.81 -1.13
CA GLY A 113 -12.84 16.26 0.19
C GLY A 113 -13.26 14.81 0.37
N GLN A 114 -13.59 14.08 -0.69
CA GLN A 114 -14.03 12.68 -0.63
C GLN A 114 -12.90 11.76 -0.17
N LEU A 115 -11.67 11.94 -0.69
CA LEU A 115 -10.50 11.21 -0.23
C LEU A 115 -10.18 11.51 1.23
N ALA A 116 -10.30 12.77 1.64
CA ALA A 116 -10.09 13.19 3.03
C ALA A 116 -11.10 12.52 3.98
N ALA A 117 -12.39 12.49 3.59
CA ALA A 117 -13.44 11.81 4.35
C ALA A 117 -13.21 10.30 4.44
N MET A 118 -12.78 9.67 3.34
CA MET A 118 -12.50 8.24 3.30
C MET A 118 -11.32 7.87 4.21
N LEU A 119 -10.21 8.61 4.15
CA LEU A 119 -9.07 8.39 5.04
C LEU A 119 -9.41 8.70 6.51
N ALA A 120 -10.21 9.74 6.79
CA ALA A 120 -10.67 9.99 8.14
C ALA A 120 -11.52 8.80 8.66
N ARG A 121 -12.39 8.25 7.82
CA ARG A 121 -13.19 7.06 8.17
C ARG A 121 -12.31 5.83 8.44
N LEU A 122 -11.25 5.63 7.66
CA LEU A 122 -10.25 4.59 7.92
C LEU A 122 -9.57 4.80 9.26
N HIS A 123 -9.05 6.00 9.50
CA HIS A 123 -8.29 6.29 10.71
C HIS A 123 -9.12 6.33 12.00
N HIS A 124 -10.46 6.33 11.90
CA HIS A 124 -11.36 6.12 13.04
C HIS A 124 -11.65 4.64 13.33
N GLN A 125 -11.23 3.71 12.47
CA GLN A 125 -11.40 2.30 12.73
C GLN A 125 -10.51 1.85 13.91
N PRO A 126 -10.86 0.74 14.59
CA PRO A 126 -9.96 0.12 15.55
C PRO A 126 -8.61 -0.22 14.91
N ARG A 127 -7.54 -0.13 15.70
CA ARG A 127 -6.19 -0.52 15.26
C ARG A 127 -6.18 -1.99 14.88
N TYR A 128 -5.40 -2.32 13.85
CA TYR A 128 -5.27 -3.69 13.34
C TYR A 128 -4.56 -4.64 14.30
N GLY A 129 -3.77 -4.12 15.26
CA GLY A 129 -2.88 -4.92 16.09
C GLY A 129 -1.54 -5.26 15.42
N TYR A 130 -1.24 -4.63 14.30
CA TYR A 130 0.01 -4.81 13.55
C TYR A 130 0.82 -3.49 13.50
N PRO A 131 1.60 -3.16 14.55
CA PRO A 131 2.43 -1.96 14.53
C PRO A 131 3.42 -1.98 13.37
N LEU A 132 3.60 -0.85 12.69
CA LEU A 132 4.54 -0.73 11.57
C LEU A 132 6.00 -0.85 12.08
N PRO A 133 6.74 -1.89 11.71
CA PRO A 133 8.14 -2.06 12.12
C PRO A 133 9.07 -1.28 11.19
N LEU A 134 8.89 0.07 11.10
CA LEU A 134 9.47 0.90 10.05
C LEU A 134 11.00 0.78 9.96
N LYS A 135 11.73 0.87 11.07
CA LYS A 135 13.21 0.73 11.06
C LYS A 135 13.66 -0.65 10.58
N ARG A 136 12.94 -1.72 10.97
CA ARG A 136 13.21 -3.08 10.49
C ARG A 136 12.98 -3.18 8.98
N LEU A 137 11.90 -2.60 8.48
CA LEU A 137 11.57 -2.55 7.06
C LEU A 137 12.65 -1.82 6.26
N MET A 138 13.07 -0.64 6.70
CA MET A 138 14.14 0.13 6.06
C MET A 138 15.49 -0.61 6.06
N THR A 139 15.81 -1.30 7.15
CA THR A 139 17.01 -2.16 7.23
C THR A 139 16.91 -3.35 6.28
N GLN A 140 15.72 -3.93 6.14
CA GLN A 140 15.45 -5.02 5.19
C GLN A 140 15.63 -4.53 3.75
N HIS A 141 15.08 -3.38 3.39
CA HIS A 141 15.28 -2.78 2.07
C HIS A 141 16.77 -2.50 1.80
N TRP A 142 17.51 -1.95 2.77
CA TRP A 142 18.96 -1.76 2.65
C TRP A 142 19.71 -3.05 2.34
N ARG A 143 19.33 -4.17 2.96
CA ARG A 143 19.94 -5.48 2.71
C ARG A 143 19.62 -6.00 1.31
N HIS A 144 18.42 -5.72 0.80
CA HIS A 144 17.92 -6.24 -0.47
C HIS A 144 18.16 -5.32 -1.68
N MET A 145 18.63 -4.09 -1.50
CA MET A 145 19.06 -3.26 -2.62
C MET A 145 20.35 -3.78 -3.25
N ASP A 146 20.66 -3.35 -4.48
CA ASP A 146 21.93 -3.67 -5.15
C ASP A 146 23.12 -3.07 -4.38
N PRO A 147 24.08 -3.88 -3.90
CA PRO A 147 25.28 -3.41 -3.20
C PRO A 147 26.11 -2.41 -4.00
N ALA A 148 26.17 -2.56 -5.32
CA ALA A 148 26.91 -1.65 -6.20
C ALA A 148 26.34 -0.22 -6.22
N ARG A 149 25.09 -0.08 -5.79
CA ARG A 149 24.41 1.23 -5.73
C ARG A 149 24.45 1.89 -4.34
N ARG A 150 25.19 1.32 -3.38
CA ARG A 150 25.38 1.86 -2.02
C ARG A 150 26.44 2.95 -2.00
N SER A 151 26.10 4.17 -2.45
CA SER A 151 27.01 5.31 -2.39
C SER A 151 27.37 5.70 -0.93
N PRO A 152 28.51 6.42 -0.70
CA PRO A 152 28.87 6.91 0.62
C PRO A 152 27.79 7.80 1.26
N ARG A 153 27.12 8.64 0.46
CA ARG A 153 26.03 9.51 0.93
C ARG A 153 24.80 8.70 1.32
N LEU A 154 24.41 7.71 0.53
CA LEU A 154 23.28 6.84 0.85
C LEU A 154 23.58 5.98 2.09
N ARG A 155 24.82 5.54 2.27
CA ARG A 155 25.24 4.85 3.50
C ARG A 155 25.09 5.72 4.75
N ARG A 156 25.49 7.00 4.66
CA ARG A 156 25.26 7.95 5.76
C ARG A 156 23.78 8.17 6.04
N ALA A 157 22.94 8.27 4.99
CA ALA A 157 21.49 8.37 5.15
C ALA A 157 20.92 7.12 5.86
N TYR A 158 21.37 5.92 5.47
CA TYR A 158 20.99 4.69 6.16
C TYR A 158 21.39 4.68 7.63
N GLN A 159 22.61 5.08 7.98
CA GLN A 159 23.05 5.19 9.37
C GLN A 159 22.16 6.16 10.17
N GLN A 160 21.84 7.33 9.60
CA GLN A 160 20.91 8.27 10.24
C GLN A 160 19.52 7.66 10.47
N VAL A 161 19.01 6.86 9.53
CA VAL A 161 17.73 6.16 9.67
C VAL A 161 17.77 5.13 10.80
N VAL A 162 18.89 4.41 10.96
CA VAL A 162 19.05 3.42 12.02
C VAL A 162 19.21 4.08 13.39
N ASP A 163 20.06 5.12 13.47
CA ASP A 163 20.48 5.73 14.74
C ASP A 163 19.45 6.74 15.29
N LYS A 164 18.86 7.58 14.45
CA LYS A 164 17.89 8.58 14.90
C LYS A 164 16.59 7.94 15.39
N PRO A 165 16.00 8.47 16.47
CA PRO A 165 14.66 8.07 16.88
C PRO A 165 13.63 8.46 15.81
N LEU A 166 12.59 7.65 15.66
CA LEU A 166 11.43 8.03 14.85
C LEU A 166 10.73 9.25 15.45
N PRO A 167 10.04 10.06 14.63
CA PRO A 167 9.20 11.12 15.15
C PRO A 167 8.22 10.58 16.18
N THR A 168 8.08 11.28 17.31
CA THR A 168 7.06 10.96 18.31
C THR A 168 5.68 11.03 17.63
N PRO A 169 4.88 9.95 17.69
CA PRO A 169 3.57 9.93 17.02
C PRO A 169 2.64 11.02 17.56
N LEU A 170 1.90 11.65 16.66
CA LEU A 170 0.80 12.54 17.03
C LEU A 170 -0.44 11.71 17.43
N LEU A 171 -0.75 10.70 16.64
CA LEU A 171 -1.86 9.78 16.86
C LEU A 171 -1.58 8.46 16.12
N ILE A 172 -1.67 7.35 16.84
CA ILE A 172 -1.54 6.01 16.23
C ILE A 172 -2.93 5.56 15.77
N VAL A 173 -3.03 5.29 14.48
CA VAL A 173 -4.26 4.89 13.77
C VAL A 173 -3.97 3.73 12.80
N PRO A 174 -5.01 3.02 12.33
CA PRO A 174 -4.86 2.09 11.21
C PRO A 174 -4.54 2.85 9.93
N LEU A 175 -3.47 2.45 9.23
CA LEU A 175 -2.97 3.10 8.01
C LEU A 175 -3.07 2.15 6.82
N HIS A 176 -3.21 2.71 5.62
CA HIS A 176 -3.10 1.97 4.36
C HIS A 176 -1.65 1.92 3.85
N LEU A 177 -0.92 3.03 3.95
CA LEU A 177 0.48 3.25 3.58
C LEU A 177 0.80 3.22 2.08
N ASP A 178 -0.22 3.12 1.22
CA ASP A 178 -0.04 3.12 -0.24
C ASP A 178 -1.22 3.81 -0.97
N VAL A 179 -1.62 4.98 -0.48
CA VAL A 179 -2.74 5.75 -1.04
C VAL A 179 -2.29 6.57 -2.24
N HIS A 180 -2.73 6.16 -3.43
CA HIS A 180 -2.48 6.87 -4.69
C HIS A 180 -3.60 6.56 -5.72
N PRO A 181 -3.70 7.28 -6.87
CA PRO A 181 -4.77 7.08 -7.83
C PRO A 181 -4.98 5.63 -8.28
N GLY A 182 -3.90 4.87 -8.49
CA GLY A 182 -3.96 3.47 -8.92
C GLY A 182 -4.57 2.52 -7.89
N ASN A 183 -4.58 2.90 -6.60
CA ASN A 183 -5.18 2.13 -5.51
C ASN A 183 -6.53 2.69 -5.06
N LEU A 184 -7.01 3.77 -5.69
CA LEU A 184 -8.32 4.34 -5.45
C LEU A 184 -9.29 3.91 -6.56
N LEU A 185 -10.21 3.02 -6.23
CA LEU A 185 -11.15 2.43 -7.18
C LEU A 185 -12.49 3.18 -7.16
N CYS A 186 -12.94 3.62 -8.34
CA CYS A 186 -14.28 4.18 -8.53
C CYS A 186 -15.26 3.03 -8.80
N THR A 187 -16.19 2.78 -7.88
CA THR A 187 -17.23 1.75 -8.02
C THR A 187 -18.62 2.39 -8.02
N GLU A 188 -19.65 1.66 -8.44
CA GLU A 188 -21.05 2.13 -8.35
C GLU A 188 -21.45 2.48 -6.91
N ALA A 189 -20.88 1.78 -5.93
CA ALA A 189 -21.15 2.03 -4.51
C ALA A 189 -20.20 3.08 -3.88
N GLY A 190 -19.47 3.86 -4.70
CA GLY A 190 -18.53 4.90 -4.28
C GLY A 190 -17.08 4.44 -4.25
N TRP A 191 -16.22 5.26 -3.69
CA TRP A 191 -14.79 5.03 -3.65
C TRP A 191 -14.39 3.87 -2.73
N ARG A 192 -13.41 3.07 -3.18
CA ARG A 192 -12.79 1.96 -2.41
C ARG A 192 -11.27 2.06 -2.51
N LEU A 193 -10.57 1.66 -1.47
CA LEU A 193 -9.13 1.43 -1.52
C LEU A 193 -8.85 -0.05 -1.76
N ILE A 194 -7.89 -0.34 -2.65
CA ILE A 194 -7.37 -1.67 -2.93
C ILE A 194 -5.88 -1.73 -2.58
N ASP A 195 -5.31 -2.92 -2.57
CA ASP A 195 -3.89 -3.19 -2.30
C ASP A 195 -3.44 -2.85 -0.87
N TRP A 196 -4.00 -3.57 0.10
CA TRP A 196 -3.79 -3.39 1.53
C TRP A 196 -2.53 -4.10 2.07
N GLU A 197 -1.60 -4.49 1.20
CA GLU A 197 -0.45 -5.32 1.55
C GLU A 197 0.54 -4.64 2.50
N TYR A 198 0.58 -3.30 2.54
CA TYR A 198 1.41 -2.51 3.46
C TYR A 198 0.68 -2.08 4.73
N ALA A 199 -0.63 -2.28 4.82
CA ALA A 199 -1.44 -1.78 5.92
C ALA A 199 -0.90 -2.19 7.30
N ALA A 200 -0.85 -1.23 8.20
CA ALA A 200 -0.29 -1.38 9.56
C ALA A 200 -0.81 -0.27 10.48
N ASP A 201 -0.59 -0.41 11.79
CA ASP A 201 -0.82 0.67 12.74
C ASP A 201 0.38 1.60 12.81
N GLY A 202 0.17 2.90 12.72
CA GLY A 202 1.23 3.88 12.75
C GLY A 202 0.75 5.31 12.98
N ASP A 203 1.69 6.25 12.91
CA ASP A 203 1.37 7.66 13.06
C ASP A 203 0.60 8.20 11.85
N ILE A 204 -0.50 8.86 12.12
CA ILE A 204 -1.32 9.55 11.12
C ILE A 204 -0.50 10.47 10.20
N GLY A 205 0.55 11.12 10.75
CA GLY A 205 1.44 12.00 9.98
C GLY A 205 2.28 11.25 8.95
N LEU A 206 2.58 9.97 9.18
CA LEU A 206 3.30 9.15 8.21
C LEU A 206 2.43 8.85 6.98
N GLU A 207 1.16 8.46 7.17
CA GLU A 207 0.22 8.27 6.06
C GLU A 207 0.08 9.53 5.21
N LEU A 208 -0.10 10.67 5.88
CA LEU A 208 -0.25 11.97 5.19
C LEU A 208 1.03 12.34 4.42
N ALA A 209 2.20 12.10 4.98
CA ALA A 209 3.46 12.37 4.29
C ALA A 209 3.65 11.46 3.06
N LEU A 210 3.28 10.17 3.16
CA LEU A 210 3.29 9.24 2.03
C LEU A 210 2.30 9.67 0.94
N LEU A 211 1.05 9.99 1.31
CA LEU A 211 0.03 10.50 0.38
C LEU A 211 0.52 11.74 -0.36
N PHE A 212 1.02 12.75 0.37
CA PHE A 212 1.48 14.00 -0.23
C PHE A 212 2.65 13.77 -1.18
N ARG A 213 3.54 12.85 -0.81
CA ARG A 213 4.69 12.45 -1.64
C ARG A 213 4.27 11.67 -2.88
N ALA A 214 3.41 10.65 -2.72
CA ALA A 214 2.99 9.78 -3.83
C ALA A 214 2.15 10.52 -4.87
N CYS A 215 1.35 11.49 -4.43
CA CYS A 215 0.45 12.26 -5.29
C CYS A 215 1.03 13.64 -5.68
N GLU A 216 2.28 13.93 -5.32
CA GLU A 216 2.99 15.19 -5.63
C GLU A 216 2.15 16.45 -5.30
N LEU A 217 1.48 16.42 -4.13
CA LEU A 217 0.61 17.53 -3.73
C LEU A 217 1.45 18.74 -3.34
N ASP A 218 1.18 19.88 -4.01
CA ASP A 218 1.74 21.16 -3.63
C ASP A 218 1.17 21.66 -2.28
N ASP A 219 1.77 22.71 -1.74
CA ASP A 219 1.40 23.27 -0.43
C ASP A 219 -0.07 23.66 -0.33
N ALA A 220 -0.67 24.18 -1.41
CA ALA A 220 -2.07 24.59 -1.43
C ALA A 220 -3.00 23.37 -1.35
N ARG A 221 -2.77 22.36 -2.19
CA ARG A 221 -3.54 21.12 -2.18
C ARG A 221 -3.39 20.34 -0.87
N GLN A 222 -2.17 20.32 -0.26
CA GLN A 222 -1.97 19.75 1.07
C GLN A 222 -2.82 20.49 2.11
N GLN A 223 -2.84 21.83 2.07
CA GLN A 223 -3.61 22.64 3.00
C GLN A 223 -5.13 22.38 2.85
N ASP A 224 -5.63 22.36 1.63
CA ASP A 224 -7.05 22.08 1.35
C ASP A 224 -7.44 20.67 1.82
N PHE A 225 -6.61 19.67 1.51
CA PHE A 225 -6.81 18.30 2.01
C PHE A 225 -6.86 18.26 3.54
N LEU A 226 -5.91 18.89 4.22
CA LEU A 226 -5.85 18.90 5.68
C LEU A 226 -7.03 19.62 6.30
N GLN A 227 -7.54 20.70 5.68
CA GLN A 227 -8.75 21.38 6.13
C GLN A 227 -9.97 20.45 6.00
N ALA A 228 -10.15 19.79 4.85
CA ALA A 228 -11.22 18.84 4.64
C ALA A 228 -11.13 17.65 5.62
N TYR A 229 -9.92 17.10 5.80
CA TYR A 229 -9.66 16.00 6.70
C TYR A 229 -9.98 16.33 8.16
N CYS A 230 -9.57 17.50 8.65
CA CYS A 230 -9.80 17.94 10.02
C CYS A 230 -11.28 18.20 10.35
N ARG A 231 -12.17 18.37 9.35
CA ARG A 231 -13.63 18.47 9.60
C ARG A 231 -14.20 17.21 10.25
N HIS A 232 -13.53 16.08 10.06
CA HIS A 232 -13.92 14.79 10.63
C HIS A 232 -13.32 14.53 12.02
N TRP A 233 -12.53 15.49 12.56
CA TRP A 233 -11.81 15.32 13.83
C TRP A 233 -12.10 16.48 14.80
N ARG A 234 -12.42 16.15 16.05
CA ARG A 234 -12.69 17.18 17.08
C ARG A 234 -11.41 17.91 17.54
N HIS A 235 -10.31 17.18 17.64
CA HIS A 235 -9.09 17.65 18.31
C HIS A 235 -7.89 17.86 17.39
N LEU A 236 -7.96 17.40 16.14
CA LEU A 236 -6.88 17.61 15.18
C LEU A 236 -7.02 18.97 14.50
N ARG A 237 -5.86 19.59 14.22
CA ARG A 237 -5.79 20.86 13.51
C ARG A 237 -4.89 20.73 12.27
N PRO A 238 -5.22 21.37 11.15
CA PRO A 238 -4.41 21.29 9.92
C PRO A 238 -2.95 21.61 10.16
N ALA A 239 -2.64 22.66 10.90
CA ALA A 239 -1.27 23.06 11.21
C ALA A 239 -0.48 21.98 12.02
N SER A 240 -1.15 21.24 12.91
CA SER A 240 -0.50 20.17 13.68
C SER A 240 -0.20 18.98 12.79
N LEU A 241 -1.13 18.58 11.92
CA LEU A 241 -0.93 17.49 10.96
C LEU A 241 0.14 17.85 9.92
N ARG A 242 0.15 19.09 9.42
CA ARG A 242 1.18 19.58 8.50
C ARG A 242 2.58 19.48 9.12
N ARG A 243 2.74 19.95 10.36
CA ARG A 243 4.02 19.81 11.09
C ARG A 243 4.40 18.36 11.31
N GLN A 244 3.44 17.50 11.62
CA GLN A 244 3.72 16.08 11.82
C GLN A 244 4.12 15.39 10.52
N ALA A 245 3.41 15.62 9.41
CA ALA A 245 3.79 15.12 8.09
C ALA A 245 5.20 15.59 7.69
N ALA A 246 5.53 16.87 7.91
CA ALA A 246 6.86 17.42 7.66
C ALA A 246 7.97 16.72 8.47
N ARG A 247 7.71 16.30 9.72
CA ARG A 247 8.66 15.51 10.53
C ARG A 247 8.94 14.14 9.92
N TRP A 248 7.97 13.57 9.20
CA TRP A 248 8.10 12.28 8.54
C TRP A 248 8.79 12.34 7.18
N GLN A 249 8.95 13.54 6.58
CA GLN A 249 9.41 13.69 5.20
C GLN A 249 10.74 12.97 4.93
N TYR A 250 11.75 13.14 5.79
CA TYR A 250 13.04 12.46 5.65
C TYR A 250 12.90 10.92 5.62
N TRP A 251 12.05 10.38 6.49
CA TRP A 251 11.80 8.94 6.60
C TRP A 251 11.04 8.41 5.38
N VAL A 252 10.07 9.18 4.90
CA VAL A 252 9.29 8.86 3.70
C VAL A 252 10.18 8.88 2.46
N ASP A 253 11.00 9.91 2.28
CA ASP A 253 11.91 9.98 1.14
C ASP A 253 12.88 8.81 1.11
N TYR A 254 13.41 8.41 2.27
CA TYR A 254 14.27 7.24 2.37
C TYR A 254 13.50 5.94 2.09
N LEU A 255 12.32 5.75 2.67
CA LEU A 255 11.50 4.56 2.49
C LEU A 255 11.14 4.35 1.02
N VAL A 256 10.64 5.41 0.37
CA VAL A 256 10.24 5.38 -1.05
C VAL A 256 11.44 5.11 -1.94
N LEU A 257 12.57 5.81 -1.74
CA LEU A 257 13.80 5.54 -2.47
C LEU A 257 14.21 4.07 -2.36
N MET A 258 14.24 3.54 -1.13
CA MET A 258 14.71 2.17 -0.89
C MET A 258 13.77 1.13 -1.50
N TRP A 259 12.46 1.41 -1.54
CA TRP A 259 11.50 0.58 -2.24
C TRP A 259 11.83 0.49 -3.74
N PHE A 260 12.10 1.62 -4.42
CA PHE A 260 12.50 1.64 -5.82
C PHE A 260 13.83 0.93 -6.07
N GLU A 261 14.80 1.04 -5.16
CA GLU A 261 16.08 0.33 -5.26
C GLU A 261 15.91 -1.20 -5.16
N VAL A 262 15.05 -1.66 -4.25
CA VAL A 262 14.75 -3.10 -4.12
C VAL A 262 13.99 -3.59 -5.35
N ARG A 263 12.99 -2.84 -5.83
CA ARG A 263 12.24 -3.20 -7.05
C ARG A 263 13.14 -3.27 -8.28
N TRP A 264 14.06 -2.32 -8.43
CA TRP A 264 15.08 -2.38 -9.48
C TRP A 264 15.86 -3.70 -9.43
N ARG A 265 16.39 -4.04 -8.28
CA ARG A 265 17.15 -5.30 -8.12
C ARG A 265 16.32 -6.55 -8.42
N GLN A 266 15.03 -6.52 -8.10
CA GLN A 266 14.13 -7.66 -8.30
C GLN A 266 13.71 -7.85 -9.76
N SER A 267 13.44 -6.78 -10.49
CA SER A 267 12.85 -6.83 -11.83
C SER A 267 13.82 -6.50 -12.97
N GLY A 268 14.87 -5.72 -12.70
CA GLY A 268 15.74 -5.15 -13.74
C GLY A 268 15.09 -4.07 -14.61
N GLU A 269 13.84 -3.66 -14.29
CA GLU A 269 13.11 -2.67 -15.08
C GLU A 269 13.68 -1.26 -14.93
N THR A 270 14.08 -0.66 -16.03
CA THR A 270 14.75 0.64 -16.09
C THR A 270 13.97 1.76 -15.40
N TYR A 271 12.64 1.70 -15.42
CA TYR A 271 11.77 2.65 -14.72
C TYR A 271 12.12 2.79 -13.24
N TYR A 272 12.26 1.67 -12.50
CA TYR A 272 12.59 1.71 -11.06
C TYR A 272 13.94 2.35 -10.79
N ARG A 273 14.94 2.04 -11.65
CA ARG A 273 16.26 2.64 -11.55
C ARG A 273 16.24 4.15 -11.79
N GLN A 274 15.58 4.59 -12.85
CA GLN A 274 15.49 6.01 -13.22
C GLN A 274 14.79 6.81 -12.11
N THR A 275 13.70 6.27 -11.56
CA THR A 275 12.99 6.90 -10.44
C THR A 275 13.86 6.95 -9.17
N ALA A 276 14.56 5.87 -8.82
CA ALA A 276 15.51 5.88 -7.71
C ALA A 276 16.62 6.92 -7.91
N ASP A 277 17.17 7.04 -9.13
CA ASP A 277 18.20 8.04 -9.44
C ASP A 277 17.67 9.48 -9.35
N ALA A 278 16.41 9.71 -9.72
CA ALA A 278 15.75 11.01 -9.56
C ALA A 278 15.57 11.35 -8.06
N LEU A 279 15.08 10.41 -7.28
CA LEU A 279 14.91 10.56 -5.83
C LEU A 279 16.23 10.85 -5.11
N ARG A 280 17.31 10.15 -5.46
CA ARG A 280 18.66 10.43 -4.94
C ARG A 280 19.15 11.84 -5.23
N ARG A 281 18.80 12.39 -6.40
CA ARG A 281 19.15 13.78 -6.76
C ARG A 281 18.46 14.77 -5.85
N VAL A 282 17.15 14.64 -5.74
CA VAL A 282 16.31 15.54 -4.93
C VAL A 282 16.72 15.50 -3.46
N ALA A 283 16.96 14.31 -2.89
CA ALA A 283 17.35 14.14 -1.50
C ALA A 283 18.83 14.45 -1.21
N GLY A 284 19.65 14.78 -2.22
CA GLY A 284 21.08 15.02 -2.03
C GLY A 284 21.91 13.78 -1.70
N TRP A 285 21.42 12.57 -2.02
CA TRP A 285 22.06 11.29 -1.70
C TRP A 285 22.84 10.66 -2.86
N ARG A 286 23.15 11.45 -3.89
CA ARG A 286 24.11 11.08 -4.93
C ARG A 286 25.52 11.03 -4.35
N GLY A 287 26.27 10.01 -4.71
CA GLY A 287 27.67 9.85 -4.37
C GLY A 287 28.56 10.33 -5.48
#